data_d58c23fd5b183e7af410bf64d5c6f925
#
_entry.id   d58c23fd5b183e7af410bf64d5c6f925
#
_cell.length_a   1.000
_cell.length_b   1.000
_cell.length_c   1.000
_cell.angle_alpha   90.00
_cell.angle_beta   90.00
_cell.angle_gamma   90.00
#
_symmetry.space_group_name_H-M   'P 1'
#
loop_
_entity.id
_entity.type
_entity.pdbx_description
1 polymer ?
#
loop_
_entity_poly.entity_id
_entity_poly.type
_entity_poly.pdbx_seq_one_letter_code
_entity_poly.pdbx_strand_id
1 'polypeptide(L)'
;MLKDHPLREDPHFKELLARASHQTKFDLLNFSFGGEGEEEDFSLKLQVSTYFLSMVHFYRLRATGWNPDIFAEHSMGIYSALAASEAISFEEGLFITEAIGRLLKREGAIHRGGMASIIGLPLEEIQKICQDLNGFQLSIANYNGSMHFVLSGEERGVEKAISLALSRKAVSATRLAFDTALHSPALYSLREEIMTILQEIKVQPLKVPILNHWTIKPLRREEIKDFLSQEIGRPVYWIRCVEKLLQEGFTQFIEVGHETTLTKLMRWIDHEAEAFSSGDRSLERM
;
A
#
# COMPACT_ATOMS: atom_id res chain seq x y z
N MET A 1 -5.55 17.74 4.10
CA MET A 1 -5.78 18.14 2.69
C MET A 1 -4.46 18.41 2.02
N LEU A 2 -4.31 18.08 0.72
CA LEU A 2 -3.06 18.42 -0.01
C LEU A 2 -2.84 19.94 -0.09
N LYS A 3 -3.92 20.74 -0.12
CA LYS A 3 -3.80 22.22 -0.11
C LYS A 3 -3.17 22.79 1.17
N ASP A 4 -3.28 22.09 2.30
CA ASP A 4 -2.72 22.50 3.58
C ASP A 4 -1.51 21.63 3.98
N HIS A 5 -1.03 20.80 3.05
CA HIS A 5 0.09 19.90 3.31
C HIS A 5 1.38 20.69 3.56
N PRO A 6 2.20 20.33 4.58
CA PRO A 6 3.43 21.06 4.90
C PRO A 6 4.40 21.21 3.74
N LEU A 7 4.40 20.25 2.80
CA LEU A 7 5.26 20.27 1.60
C LEU A 7 4.69 21.07 0.43
N ARG A 8 3.58 21.76 0.57
CA ARG A 8 2.92 22.48 -0.55
C ARG A 8 3.86 23.48 -1.25
N GLU A 9 4.75 24.10 -0.49
CA GLU A 9 5.70 25.07 -1.04
C GLU A 9 6.99 24.43 -1.58
N ASP A 10 7.16 23.13 -1.40
CA ASP A 10 8.29 22.36 -1.91
C ASP A 10 8.31 22.35 -3.44
N PRO A 11 9.49 22.58 -4.10
CA PRO A 11 9.60 22.58 -5.56
C PRO A 11 9.11 21.28 -6.21
N HIS A 12 9.44 20.12 -5.64
CA HIS A 12 9.00 18.82 -6.18
C HIS A 12 7.49 18.65 -6.07
N PHE A 13 6.89 19.13 -4.96
CA PHE A 13 5.43 19.11 -4.82
C PHE A 13 4.77 19.94 -5.95
N LYS A 14 5.25 21.16 -6.20
CA LYS A 14 4.69 22.06 -7.24
C LYS A 14 4.87 21.47 -8.64
N GLU A 15 6.04 20.94 -8.94
CA GLU A 15 6.34 20.29 -10.22
C GLU A 15 5.42 19.10 -10.47
N LEU A 16 5.36 18.15 -9.51
CA LEU A 16 4.53 16.96 -9.64
C LEU A 16 3.04 17.29 -9.68
N LEU A 17 2.60 18.33 -8.95
CA LEU A 17 1.21 18.78 -9.00
C LEU A 17 0.85 19.32 -10.40
N ALA A 18 1.73 20.09 -11.02
CA ALA A 18 1.51 20.57 -12.38
C ALA A 18 1.41 19.39 -13.37
N ARG A 19 2.32 18.42 -13.29
CA ARG A 19 2.29 17.18 -14.11
C ARG A 19 1.02 16.38 -13.88
N ALA A 20 0.63 16.16 -12.61
CA ALA A 20 -0.57 15.44 -12.26
C ALA A 20 -1.87 16.11 -12.74
N SER A 21 -1.94 17.44 -12.69
CA SER A 21 -3.11 18.21 -13.15
C SER A 21 -3.37 18.08 -14.65
N HIS A 22 -2.36 17.77 -15.45
CA HIS A 22 -2.51 17.46 -16.87
C HIS A 22 -3.03 16.04 -17.12
N GLN A 23 -2.72 15.10 -16.22
CA GLN A 23 -3.02 13.67 -16.36
C GLN A 23 -4.36 13.29 -15.76
N THR A 24 -4.69 13.82 -14.59
CA THR A 24 -5.90 13.46 -13.85
C THR A 24 -7.01 14.49 -14.03
N LYS A 25 -8.27 14.02 -13.96
CA LYS A 25 -9.45 14.90 -13.88
C LYS A 25 -9.74 15.36 -12.45
N PHE A 26 -8.83 15.05 -11.49
CA PHE A 26 -8.98 15.43 -10.09
C PHE A 26 -8.36 16.76 -9.80
N ASP A 27 -9.03 17.55 -8.98
CA ASP A 27 -8.40 18.64 -8.24
C ASP A 27 -7.68 18.05 -7.01
N LEU A 28 -6.42 17.66 -7.19
CA LEU A 28 -5.59 17.10 -6.12
C LEU A 28 -5.42 18.05 -4.92
N LEU A 29 -5.56 19.35 -5.11
CA LEU A 29 -5.42 20.32 -4.02
C LEU A 29 -6.65 20.41 -3.13
N ASN A 30 -7.85 20.36 -3.73
CA ASN A 30 -9.11 20.44 -2.98
C ASN A 30 -9.59 19.09 -2.44
N PHE A 31 -8.74 18.12 -2.50
CA PHE A 31 -8.94 16.79 -2.04
C PHE A 31 -8.94 16.73 -0.51
N SER A 32 -10.10 16.62 0.12
CA SER A 32 -10.19 16.49 1.57
C SER A 32 -10.52 15.06 1.99
N PHE A 33 -9.82 14.59 3.03
CA PHE A 33 -10.23 13.38 3.74
C PHE A 33 -11.28 13.78 4.79
N GLY A 34 -12.51 13.28 4.67
CA GLY A 34 -13.52 13.36 5.73
C GLY A 34 -14.46 14.56 5.70
N GLY A 35 -14.94 15.02 4.54
CA GLY A 35 -16.09 15.92 4.41
C GLY A 35 -17.41 15.16 4.27
N GLU A 36 -18.53 15.72 4.77
CA GLU A 36 -19.86 15.17 4.51
C GLU A 36 -20.11 15.12 2.99
N GLY A 37 -20.46 13.93 2.45
CA GLY A 37 -20.69 13.68 1.02
C GLY A 37 -19.47 13.20 0.23
N GLU A 38 -18.30 13.06 0.84
CA GLU A 38 -17.04 12.62 0.19
C GLU A 38 -16.71 11.13 0.37
N GLU A 39 -17.51 10.38 1.13
CA GLU A 39 -17.28 8.95 1.41
C GLU A 39 -17.22 8.09 0.15
N GLU A 40 -18.00 8.45 -0.88
CA GLU A 40 -18.07 7.69 -2.13
C GLU A 40 -16.75 7.61 -2.91
N ASP A 41 -15.79 8.51 -2.66
CA ASP A 41 -14.49 8.56 -3.35
C ASP A 41 -13.28 8.27 -2.46
N PHE A 42 -13.48 7.83 -1.21
CA PHE A 42 -12.39 7.72 -0.24
C PHE A 42 -11.24 6.81 -0.72
N SER A 43 -11.53 5.58 -1.15
CA SER A 43 -10.50 4.62 -1.59
C SER A 43 -9.69 5.12 -2.78
N LEU A 44 -10.37 5.70 -3.78
CA LEU A 44 -9.72 6.27 -4.95
C LEU A 44 -8.83 7.44 -4.56
N LYS A 45 -9.36 8.32 -3.75
CA LYS A 45 -8.67 9.48 -3.21
C LYS A 45 -7.43 9.08 -2.42
N LEU A 46 -7.57 8.14 -1.52
CA LEU A 46 -6.45 7.63 -0.72
C LEU A 46 -5.32 7.09 -1.61
N GLN A 47 -5.64 6.29 -2.62
CA GLN A 47 -4.62 5.72 -3.50
C GLN A 47 -3.87 6.80 -4.28
N VAL A 48 -4.59 7.72 -4.92
CA VAL A 48 -3.97 8.78 -5.73
C VAL A 48 -3.12 9.72 -4.87
N SER A 49 -3.61 10.13 -3.68
CA SER A 49 -2.84 11.01 -2.81
C SER A 49 -1.65 10.31 -2.18
N THR A 50 -1.77 9.04 -1.81
CA THR A 50 -0.63 8.24 -1.31
C THR A 50 0.45 8.11 -2.37
N TYR A 51 0.08 7.77 -3.61
CA TYR A 51 1.04 7.73 -4.73
C TYR A 51 1.73 9.07 -4.93
N PHE A 52 0.95 10.15 -5.05
CA PHE A 52 1.46 11.51 -5.26
C PHE A 52 2.45 11.92 -4.15
N LEU A 53 2.05 11.78 -2.90
CA LEU A 53 2.91 12.16 -1.76
C LEU A 53 4.14 11.27 -1.64
N SER A 54 4.03 9.98 -1.90
CA SER A 54 5.19 9.09 -1.93
C SER A 54 6.21 9.55 -2.97
N MET A 55 5.76 9.95 -4.16
CA MET A 55 6.67 10.47 -5.20
C MET A 55 7.29 11.82 -4.81
N VAL A 56 6.53 12.74 -4.19
CA VAL A 56 7.08 14.00 -3.66
C VAL A 56 8.18 13.71 -2.63
N HIS A 57 7.93 12.84 -1.66
CA HIS A 57 8.91 12.45 -0.64
C HIS A 57 10.13 11.76 -1.25
N PHE A 58 9.93 10.88 -2.24
CA PHE A 58 11.02 10.21 -2.93
C PHE A 58 11.96 11.20 -3.62
N TYR A 59 11.43 12.14 -4.42
CA TYR A 59 12.26 13.13 -5.11
C TYR A 59 13.00 14.05 -4.14
N ARG A 60 12.37 14.41 -3.02
CA ARG A 60 13.06 15.17 -1.95
C ARG A 60 14.24 14.40 -1.37
N LEU A 61 14.06 13.14 -1.02
CA LEU A 61 15.15 12.28 -0.52
C LEU A 61 16.29 12.17 -1.57
N ARG A 62 15.93 11.98 -2.83
CA ARG A 62 16.91 11.93 -3.92
C ARG A 62 17.69 13.25 -4.04
N ALA A 63 17.04 14.40 -3.88
CA ALA A 63 17.68 15.71 -3.92
C ALA A 63 18.67 15.95 -2.77
N THR A 64 18.49 15.27 -1.62
CA THR A 64 19.44 15.30 -0.50
C THR A 64 20.56 14.25 -0.60
N GLY A 65 20.60 13.48 -1.71
CA GLY A 65 21.66 12.49 -1.97
C GLY A 65 21.33 11.06 -1.56
N TRP A 66 20.18 10.80 -0.94
CA TRP A 66 19.76 9.45 -0.61
C TRP A 66 19.47 8.61 -1.85
N ASN A 67 20.06 7.42 -1.92
CA ASN A 67 19.87 6.48 -3.02
C ASN A 67 19.48 5.13 -2.43
N PRO A 68 18.32 4.57 -2.80
CA PRO A 68 17.95 3.24 -2.34
C PRO A 68 18.75 2.16 -3.07
N ASP A 69 19.15 1.12 -2.36
CA ASP A 69 19.74 -0.09 -2.93
C ASP A 69 18.66 -1.06 -3.42
N ILE A 70 17.49 -1.04 -2.77
CA ILE A 70 16.34 -1.89 -3.10
C ILE A 70 15.06 -1.22 -2.59
N PHE A 71 13.95 -1.45 -3.28
CA PHE A 71 12.62 -1.13 -2.79
C PHE A 71 11.93 -2.37 -2.23
N ALA A 72 11.29 -2.21 -1.07
CA ALA A 72 10.23 -3.10 -0.58
C ALA A 72 8.92 -2.32 -0.60
N GLU A 73 7.86 -2.96 -1.06
CA GLU A 73 6.56 -2.32 -1.18
C GLU A 73 5.51 -2.98 -0.28
N HIS A 74 4.52 -2.20 0.11
CA HIS A 74 3.37 -2.67 0.86
C HIS A 74 2.10 -2.22 0.14
N SER A 75 1.41 -3.17 -0.53
CA SER A 75 0.15 -2.92 -1.22
C SER A 75 0.31 -1.83 -2.30
N MET A 76 -0.46 -0.74 -2.24
CA MET A 76 -0.39 0.36 -3.21
C MET A 76 0.99 1.00 -3.36
N GLY A 77 1.92 0.72 -2.46
CA GLY A 77 3.31 1.17 -2.55
C GLY A 77 4.04 0.66 -3.79
N ILE A 78 3.55 -0.42 -4.42
CA ILE A 78 4.15 -0.95 -5.67
C ILE A 78 4.16 0.07 -6.80
N TYR A 79 3.12 0.91 -6.94
CA TYR A 79 3.06 1.90 -8.01
C TYR A 79 4.14 2.97 -7.83
N SER A 80 4.35 3.42 -6.61
CA SER A 80 5.43 4.37 -6.27
C SER A 80 6.81 3.74 -6.43
N ALA A 81 7.00 2.48 -6.03
CA ALA A 81 8.25 1.76 -6.20
C ALA A 81 8.62 1.59 -7.68
N LEU A 82 7.65 1.27 -8.54
CA LEU A 82 7.85 1.17 -9.99
C LEU A 82 8.25 2.50 -10.62
N ALA A 83 7.60 3.60 -10.25
CA ALA A 83 7.95 4.93 -10.73
C ALA A 83 9.32 5.39 -10.19
N ALA A 84 9.60 5.13 -8.91
CA ALA A 84 10.88 5.45 -8.28
C ALA A 84 12.05 4.63 -8.84
N SER A 85 11.81 3.38 -9.28
CA SER A 85 12.80 2.54 -9.98
C SER A 85 12.94 2.87 -11.47
N GLU A 86 12.18 3.86 -11.97
CA GLU A 86 12.11 4.27 -13.38
C GLU A 86 11.62 3.15 -14.32
N ALA A 87 10.93 2.14 -13.78
CA ALA A 87 10.29 1.10 -14.59
C ALA A 87 9.06 1.63 -15.33
N ILE A 88 8.39 2.63 -14.79
CA ILE A 88 7.31 3.41 -15.40
C ILE A 88 7.52 4.89 -15.14
N SER A 89 6.90 5.77 -15.91
CA SER A 89 6.89 7.22 -15.63
C SER A 89 5.99 7.57 -14.44
N PHE A 90 6.16 8.78 -13.89
CA PHE A 90 5.25 9.31 -12.87
C PHE A 90 3.80 9.34 -13.36
N GLU A 91 3.59 9.75 -14.60
CA GLU A 91 2.27 9.85 -15.23
C GLU A 91 1.62 8.48 -15.42
N GLU A 92 2.39 7.48 -15.85
CA GLU A 92 1.90 6.09 -15.96
C GLU A 92 1.53 5.53 -14.59
N GLY A 93 2.34 5.75 -13.56
CA GLY A 93 2.02 5.33 -12.19
C GLY A 93 0.75 6.00 -11.65
N LEU A 94 0.58 7.28 -11.91
CA LEU A 94 -0.63 8.01 -11.53
C LEU A 94 -1.86 7.49 -12.28
N PHE A 95 -1.74 7.22 -13.58
CA PHE A 95 -2.80 6.62 -14.39
C PHE A 95 -3.23 5.25 -13.85
N ILE A 96 -2.27 4.36 -13.57
CA ILE A 96 -2.55 3.02 -13.02
C ILE A 96 -3.27 3.16 -11.67
N THR A 97 -2.76 4.01 -10.78
CA THR A 97 -3.32 4.22 -9.45
C THR A 97 -4.75 4.72 -9.52
N GLU A 98 -5.03 5.69 -10.42
CA GLU A 98 -6.38 6.20 -10.64
C GLU A 98 -7.30 5.12 -11.22
N ALA A 99 -6.86 4.40 -12.24
CA ALA A 99 -7.66 3.37 -12.91
C ALA A 99 -8.02 2.23 -11.95
N ILE A 100 -7.04 1.73 -11.18
CA ILE A 100 -7.27 0.70 -10.16
C ILE A 100 -8.19 1.23 -9.05
N GLY A 101 -7.97 2.47 -8.59
CA GLY A 101 -8.84 3.09 -7.58
C GLY A 101 -10.30 3.19 -8.02
N ARG A 102 -10.57 3.54 -9.29
CA ARG A 102 -11.92 3.56 -9.87
C ARG A 102 -12.53 2.17 -9.96
N LEU A 103 -11.72 1.18 -10.32
CA LEU A 103 -12.13 -0.22 -10.39
C LEU A 103 -12.54 -0.72 -9.00
N LEU A 104 -11.75 -0.46 -7.99
CA LEU A 104 -12.03 -0.84 -6.60
C LEU A 104 -13.27 -0.11 -6.03
N LYS A 105 -13.45 1.18 -6.36
CA LYS A 105 -14.68 1.91 -6.01
C LYS A 105 -15.92 1.22 -6.60
N ARG A 106 -15.87 0.85 -7.88
CA ARG A 106 -16.97 0.15 -8.54
C ARG A 106 -17.26 -1.19 -7.85
N GLU A 107 -16.22 -1.96 -7.51
CA GLU A 107 -16.39 -3.23 -6.83
C GLU A 107 -16.96 -3.07 -5.42
N GLY A 108 -16.48 -2.11 -4.63
CA GLY A 108 -17.03 -1.83 -3.30
C GLY A 108 -18.49 -1.44 -3.31
N ALA A 109 -18.96 -0.74 -4.38
CA ALA A 109 -20.36 -0.41 -4.57
C ALA A 109 -21.24 -1.64 -4.89
N ILE A 110 -20.68 -2.66 -5.56
CA ILE A 110 -21.40 -3.88 -5.95
C ILE A 110 -21.32 -4.93 -4.83
N HIS A 111 -20.13 -5.13 -4.27
CA HIS A 111 -19.81 -6.15 -3.28
C HIS A 111 -19.23 -5.51 -2.05
N ARG A 112 -20.09 -5.12 -1.08
CA ARG A 112 -19.62 -4.53 0.18
C ARG A 112 -18.69 -5.46 0.93
N GLY A 113 -17.45 -5.04 1.00
CA GLY A 113 -16.40 -5.71 1.74
C GLY A 113 -15.88 -4.86 2.89
N GLY A 114 -14.78 -5.32 3.46
CA GLY A 114 -14.09 -4.57 4.50
C GLY A 114 -12.78 -5.22 4.86
N MET A 115 -12.03 -4.49 5.68
CA MET A 115 -10.76 -4.94 6.24
C MET A 115 -10.68 -4.64 7.73
N ALA A 116 -9.97 -5.47 8.48
CA ALA A 116 -9.69 -5.23 9.90
C ALA A 116 -8.24 -5.53 10.22
N SER A 117 -7.58 -4.60 10.91
CA SER A 117 -6.27 -4.82 11.52
C SER A 117 -6.45 -5.50 12.87
N ILE A 118 -5.74 -6.63 13.09
CA ILE A 118 -5.75 -7.38 14.32
C ILE A 118 -4.32 -7.50 14.84
N ILE A 119 -4.11 -7.08 16.08
CA ILE A 119 -2.79 -7.05 16.73
C ILE A 119 -2.86 -7.87 18.02
N GLY A 120 -1.83 -8.68 18.28
CA GLY A 120 -1.66 -9.41 19.52
C GLY A 120 -2.17 -10.86 19.49
N LEU A 121 -2.55 -11.37 18.32
CA LEU A 121 -2.85 -12.80 18.13
C LEU A 121 -1.84 -13.43 17.16
N PRO A 122 -1.39 -14.67 17.44
CA PRO A 122 -0.52 -15.43 16.52
C PRO A 122 -1.31 -15.93 15.30
N LEU A 123 -0.57 -16.33 14.25
CA LEU A 123 -1.13 -16.76 12.98
C LEU A 123 -2.18 -17.86 13.13
N GLU A 124 -1.95 -18.82 14.00
CA GLU A 124 -2.87 -19.96 14.23
C GLU A 124 -4.24 -19.51 14.76
N GLU A 125 -4.28 -18.49 15.63
CA GLU A 125 -5.54 -17.93 16.13
C GLU A 125 -6.26 -17.11 15.04
N ILE A 126 -5.51 -16.39 14.21
CA ILE A 126 -6.08 -15.68 13.07
C ILE A 126 -6.67 -16.65 12.05
N GLN A 127 -5.97 -17.75 11.75
CA GLN A 127 -6.49 -18.82 10.86
C GLN A 127 -7.76 -19.46 11.41
N LYS A 128 -7.83 -19.72 12.74
CA LYS A 128 -9.05 -20.21 13.38
C LYS A 128 -10.21 -19.22 13.28
N ILE A 129 -9.96 -17.91 13.41
CA ILE A 129 -10.99 -16.89 13.20
C ILE A 129 -11.55 -16.98 11.78
N CYS A 130 -10.70 -17.08 10.77
CA CYS A 130 -11.14 -17.25 9.38
C CYS A 130 -11.94 -18.55 9.18
N GLN A 131 -11.53 -19.65 9.80
CA GLN A 131 -12.22 -20.94 9.75
C GLN A 131 -13.60 -20.90 10.42
N ASP A 132 -13.69 -20.32 11.62
CA ASP A 132 -14.95 -20.20 12.38
C ASP A 132 -15.96 -19.31 11.64
N LEU A 133 -15.49 -18.40 10.83
CA LEU A 133 -16.28 -17.45 10.05
C LEU A 133 -16.22 -17.73 8.52
N ASN A 134 -16.03 -18.99 8.13
CA ASN A 134 -15.84 -19.39 6.73
C ASN A 134 -17.00 -18.99 5.79
N GLY A 135 -18.22 -18.83 6.32
CA GLY A 135 -19.38 -18.36 5.55
C GLY A 135 -19.32 -16.90 5.10
N PHE A 136 -18.31 -16.12 5.55
CA PHE A 136 -18.14 -14.70 5.20
C PHE A 136 -16.95 -14.42 4.30
N GLN A 137 -16.39 -15.43 3.64
CA GLN A 137 -15.26 -15.32 2.71
C GLN A 137 -14.05 -14.55 3.27
N LEU A 138 -13.81 -14.69 4.59
CA LEU A 138 -12.68 -14.03 5.23
C LEU A 138 -11.35 -14.67 4.83
N SER A 139 -10.36 -13.83 4.58
CA SER A 139 -8.98 -14.23 4.30
C SER A 139 -7.99 -13.30 5.00
N ILE A 140 -6.76 -13.75 5.16
CA ILE A 140 -5.67 -12.91 5.65
C ILE A 140 -5.15 -12.10 4.46
N ALA A 141 -5.37 -10.79 4.50
CA ALA A 141 -4.95 -9.84 3.48
C ALA A 141 -3.47 -9.44 3.63
N ASN A 142 -3.03 -9.14 4.86
CA ASN A 142 -1.65 -8.70 5.10
C ASN A 142 -1.04 -9.48 6.27
N TYR A 143 0.18 -9.95 6.04
CA TYR A 143 1.07 -10.55 7.05
C TYR A 143 2.10 -9.47 7.43
N ASN A 144 1.74 -8.60 8.38
CA ASN A 144 2.53 -7.41 8.75
C ASN A 144 3.60 -7.70 9.81
N GLY A 145 3.40 -8.75 10.60
CA GLY A 145 4.31 -9.15 11.68
C GLY A 145 3.87 -10.49 12.25
N SER A 146 4.63 -11.04 13.21
CA SER A 146 4.31 -12.32 13.87
C SER A 146 2.99 -12.31 14.65
N MET A 147 2.55 -11.11 15.07
CA MET A 147 1.33 -10.89 15.87
C MET A 147 0.50 -9.72 15.28
N HIS A 148 0.68 -9.38 14.01
CA HIS A 148 -0.06 -8.31 13.35
C HIS A 148 -0.50 -8.74 11.96
N PHE A 149 -1.82 -8.85 11.78
CA PHE A 149 -2.45 -9.30 10.55
C PHE A 149 -3.59 -8.37 10.16
N VAL A 150 -3.87 -8.29 8.86
CA VAL A 150 -5.09 -7.66 8.36
C VAL A 150 -5.97 -8.75 7.77
N LEU A 151 -7.21 -8.80 8.21
CA LEU A 151 -8.25 -9.64 7.62
C LEU A 151 -9.07 -8.85 6.60
N SER A 152 -9.53 -9.53 5.58
CA SER A 152 -10.34 -8.96 4.50
C SER A 152 -11.45 -9.95 4.11
N GLY A 153 -12.64 -9.43 3.77
CA GLY A 153 -13.78 -10.25 3.40
C GLY A 153 -15.08 -9.45 3.39
N GLU A 154 -16.21 -10.16 3.48
CA GLU A 154 -17.52 -9.51 3.58
C GLU A 154 -17.61 -8.62 4.83
N GLU A 155 -18.27 -7.47 4.71
CA GLU A 155 -18.37 -6.46 5.79
C GLU A 155 -18.81 -7.06 7.13
N ARG A 156 -19.91 -7.85 7.11
CA ARG A 156 -20.42 -8.52 8.32
C ARG A 156 -19.44 -9.54 8.91
N GLY A 157 -18.66 -10.19 8.06
CA GLY A 157 -17.61 -11.13 8.47
C GLY A 157 -16.47 -10.41 9.18
N VAL A 158 -16.06 -9.27 8.66
CA VAL A 158 -15.02 -8.41 9.26
C VAL A 158 -15.45 -7.91 10.65
N GLU A 159 -16.69 -7.46 10.81
CA GLU A 159 -17.23 -7.05 12.12
C GLU A 159 -17.23 -8.18 13.14
N LYS A 160 -17.65 -9.39 12.73
CA LYS A 160 -17.59 -10.57 13.59
C LYS A 160 -16.16 -10.97 13.92
N ALA A 161 -15.23 -10.86 12.95
CA ALA A 161 -13.82 -11.16 13.17
C ALA A 161 -13.20 -10.22 14.21
N ILE A 162 -13.52 -8.92 14.17
CA ILE A 162 -13.11 -7.95 15.20
C ILE A 162 -13.61 -8.41 16.59
N SER A 163 -14.90 -8.70 16.71
CA SER A 163 -15.51 -9.12 17.98
C SER A 163 -14.90 -10.42 18.51
N LEU A 164 -14.67 -11.39 17.61
CA LEU A 164 -14.07 -12.69 17.97
C LEU A 164 -12.59 -12.53 18.35
N ALA A 165 -11.81 -11.69 17.64
CA ALA A 165 -10.43 -11.41 17.98
C ALA A 165 -10.30 -10.77 19.38
N LEU A 166 -11.15 -9.79 19.72
CA LEU A 166 -11.17 -9.17 21.04
C LEU A 166 -11.55 -10.20 22.14
N SER A 167 -12.52 -11.09 21.88
CA SER A 167 -12.87 -12.17 22.82
C SER A 167 -11.73 -13.15 23.06
N ARG A 168 -10.83 -13.33 22.07
CA ARG A 168 -9.59 -14.12 22.14
C ARG A 168 -8.40 -13.32 22.67
N LYS A 169 -8.65 -12.14 23.25
CA LYS A 169 -7.65 -11.27 23.89
C LYS A 169 -6.63 -10.65 22.89
N ALA A 170 -7.05 -10.36 21.67
CA ALA A 170 -6.28 -9.47 20.81
C ALA A 170 -6.02 -8.14 21.55
N VAL A 171 -4.83 -7.60 21.42
CA VAL A 171 -4.45 -6.29 21.98
C VAL A 171 -5.24 -5.17 21.31
N SER A 172 -5.47 -5.32 20.00
CA SER A 172 -6.30 -4.41 19.22
C SER A 172 -6.94 -5.17 18.06
N ALA A 173 -8.18 -4.82 17.74
CA ALA A 173 -8.86 -5.24 16.52
C ALA A 173 -9.73 -4.07 16.05
N THR A 174 -9.37 -3.46 14.93
CA THR A 174 -9.98 -2.23 14.42
C THR A 174 -10.33 -2.35 12.94
N ARG A 175 -11.51 -1.85 12.56
CA ARG A 175 -11.91 -1.74 11.16
C ARG A 175 -11.02 -0.69 10.46
N LEU A 176 -10.57 -1.03 9.26
CA LEU A 176 -9.90 -0.08 8.36
C LEU A 176 -10.96 0.62 7.49
N ALA A 177 -10.65 1.83 7.04
CA ALA A 177 -11.55 2.66 6.25
C ALA A 177 -11.60 2.22 4.75
N PHE A 178 -11.78 0.92 4.52
CA PHE A 178 -11.99 0.34 3.19
C PHE A 178 -13.36 -0.33 3.12
N ASP A 179 -14.05 -0.12 2.01
CA ASP A 179 -15.35 -0.69 1.68
C ASP A 179 -15.26 -1.90 0.73
N THR A 180 -14.02 -2.29 0.38
CA THR A 180 -13.70 -3.37 -0.55
C THR A 180 -12.82 -4.39 0.15
N ALA A 181 -13.03 -5.69 -0.16
CA ALA A 181 -12.24 -6.79 0.38
C ALA A 181 -10.88 -6.90 -0.34
N LEU A 182 -9.97 -5.92 -0.12
CA LEU A 182 -8.65 -5.90 -0.75
C LEU A 182 -7.80 -7.10 -0.33
N HIS A 183 -6.90 -7.51 -1.23
CA HIS A 183 -5.96 -8.62 -1.02
C HIS A 183 -6.65 -9.94 -0.67
N SER A 184 -7.83 -10.17 -1.24
CA SER A 184 -8.61 -11.38 -1.07
C SER A 184 -8.98 -12.04 -2.39
N PRO A 185 -9.28 -13.34 -2.41
CA PRO A 185 -9.72 -14.05 -3.61
C PRO A 185 -10.97 -13.45 -4.27
N ALA A 186 -11.78 -12.67 -3.55
CA ALA A 186 -12.96 -12.00 -4.09
C ALA A 186 -12.62 -11.07 -5.28
N LEU A 187 -11.40 -10.54 -5.32
CA LEU A 187 -10.95 -9.63 -6.39
C LEU A 187 -10.20 -10.31 -7.54
N TYR A 188 -10.08 -11.64 -7.54
CA TYR A 188 -9.43 -12.37 -8.65
C TYR A 188 -10.10 -12.15 -10.01
N SER A 189 -11.41 -11.93 -10.02
CA SER A 189 -12.19 -11.65 -11.23
C SER A 189 -11.74 -10.39 -11.96
N LEU A 190 -11.10 -9.44 -11.25
CA LEU A 190 -10.64 -8.17 -11.82
C LEU A 190 -9.33 -8.27 -12.61
N ARG A 191 -8.64 -9.42 -12.54
CA ARG A 191 -7.32 -9.62 -13.15
C ARG A 191 -7.28 -9.26 -14.64
N GLU A 192 -8.25 -9.70 -15.42
CA GLU A 192 -8.28 -9.45 -16.87
C GLU A 192 -8.52 -7.96 -17.18
N GLU A 193 -9.36 -7.29 -16.42
CA GLU A 193 -9.60 -5.87 -16.58
C GLU A 193 -8.36 -5.05 -16.21
N ILE A 194 -7.67 -5.43 -15.13
CA ILE A 194 -6.39 -4.81 -14.76
C ILE A 194 -5.33 -5.05 -15.84
N MET A 195 -5.24 -6.27 -16.38
CA MET A 195 -4.33 -6.55 -17.51
C MET A 195 -4.63 -5.65 -18.70
N THR A 196 -5.90 -5.37 -18.98
CA THR A 196 -6.31 -4.43 -20.06
C THR A 196 -5.80 -3.01 -19.78
N ILE A 197 -5.96 -2.51 -18.56
CA ILE A 197 -5.41 -1.21 -18.14
C ILE A 197 -3.89 -1.16 -18.35
N LEU A 198 -3.20 -2.24 -17.98
CA LEU A 198 -1.74 -2.33 -18.06
C LEU A 198 -1.19 -2.52 -19.48
N GLN A 199 -2.02 -2.84 -20.48
CA GLN A 199 -1.56 -2.99 -21.87
C GLN A 199 -0.92 -1.71 -22.40
N GLU A 200 -1.48 -0.55 -22.07
CA GLU A 200 -1.00 0.77 -22.50
C GLU A 200 0.36 1.15 -21.85
N ILE A 201 0.76 0.46 -20.79
CA ILE A 201 1.97 0.79 -20.03
C ILE A 201 3.20 0.11 -20.65
N LYS A 202 4.24 0.92 -20.92
CA LYS A 202 5.51 0.42 -21.44
C LYS A 202 6.53 0.28 -20.32
N VAL A 203 6.55 -0.90 -19.69
CA VAL A 203 7.50 -1.16 -18.61
C VAL A 203 8.95 -1.12 -19.11
N GLN A 204 9.80 -0.33 -18.47
CA GLN A 204 11.24 -0.24 -18.69
C GLN A 204 12.01 -1.17 -17.72
N PRO A 205 13.31 -1.45 -17.97
CA PRO A 205 14.15 -2.11 -16.96
C PRO A 205 14.20 -1.29 -15.66
N LEU A 206 14.09 -1.97 -14.51
CA LEU A 206 14.20 -1.33 -13.20
C LEU A 206 15.65 -0.85 -12.98
N LYS A 207 15.84 0.42 -12.63
CA LYS A 207 17.15 0.95 -12.22
C LYS A 207 17.52 0.55 -10.80
N VAL A 208 16.53 0.42 -9.94
CA VAL A 208 16.67 -0.10 -8.57
C VAL A 208 15.76 -1.31 -8.43
N PRO A 209 16.24 -2.45 -7.91
CA PRO A 209 15.42 -3.64 -7.75
C PRO A 209 14.24 -3.40 -6.80
N ILE A 210 13.13 -4.08 -7.05
CA ILE A 210 11.97 -4.15 -6.15
C ILE A 210 11.86 -5.58 -5.65
N LEU A 211 11.75 -5.78 -4.35
CA LEU A 211 11.58 -7.10 -3.76
C LEU A 211 10.12 -7.58 -3.93
N ASN A 212 9.92 -8.67 -4.65
CA ASN A 212 8.61 -9.30 -4.78
C ASN A 212 8.27 -10.07 -3.49
N HIS A 213 7.27 -9.61 -2.75
CA HIS A 213 6.88 -10.19 -1.46
C HIS A 213 6.29 -11.61 -1.56
N TRP A 214 5.90 -12.09 -2.75
CA TRP A 214 5.43 -13.46 -2.92
C TRP A 214 6.59 -14.45 -3.09
N THR A 215 7.59 -14.08 -3.89
CA THR A 215 8.71 -14.96 -4.25
C THR A 215 9.95 -14.73 -3.41
N ILE A 216 10.02 -13.59 -2.72
CA ILE A 216 11.18 -13.11 -1.96
C ILE A 216 12.44 -13.03 -2.84
N LYS A 217 12.25 -12.56 -4.07
CA LYS A 217 13.29 -12.33 -5.08
C LYS A 217 13.04 -10.97 -5.74
N PRO A 218 14.06 -10.35 -6.36
CA PRO A 218 13.84 -9.16 -7.17
C PRO A 218 12.78 -9.40 -8.25
N LEU A 219 11.86 -8.47 -8.38
CA LEU A 219 10.81 -8.49 -9.39
C LEU A 219 11.43 -8.26 -10.78
N ARG A 220 11.21 -9.18 -11.70
CA ARG A 220 11.72 -9.08 -13.06
C ARG A 220 10.78 -8.23 -13.92
N ARG A 221 11.35 -7.51 -14.89
CA ARG A 221 10.59 -6.62 -15.79
C ARG A 221 9.39 -7.33 -16.44
N GLU A 222 9.60 -8.53 -16.94
CA GLU A 222 8.57 -9.32 -17.62
C GLU A 222 7.45 -9.82 -16.70
N GLU A 223 7.67 -9.82 -15.38
CA GLU A 223 6.69 -10.25 -14.36
C GLU A 223 5.82 -9.10 -13.86
N ILE A 224 6.20 -7.84 -14.12
CA ILE A 224 5.56 -6.65 -13.49
C ILE A 224 4.07 -6.60 -13.81
N LYS A 225 3.66 -6.74 -15.07
CA LYS A 225 2.24 -6.67 -15.43
C LYS A 225 1.43 -7.81 -14.81
N ASP A 226 1.98 -9.01 -14.81
CA ASP A 226 1.33 -10.16 -14.17
C ASP A 226 1.22 -9.98 -12.65
N PHE A 227 2.29 -9.48 -12.00
CA PHE A 227 2.29 -9.14 -10.58
C PHE A 227 1.19 -8.12 -10.26
N LEU A 228 1.17 -6.97 -10.96
CA LEU A 228 0.18 -5.91 -10.75
C LEU A 228 -1.26 -6.39 -10.97
N SER A 229 -1.48 -7.27 -11.94
CA SER A 229 -2.82 -7.79 -12.25
C SER A 229 -3.38 -8.70 -11.16
N GLN A 230 -2.53 -9.23 -10.29
CA GLN A 230 -2.91 -10.15 -9.21
C GLN A 230 -2.83 -9.51 -7.82
N GLU A 231 -2.15 -8.37 -7.69
CA GLU A 231 -1.75 -7.78 -6.42
C GLU A 231 -2.96 -7.52 -5.52
N ILE A 232 -4.03 -6.90 -6.02
CA ILE A 232 -5.23 -6.59 -5.23
C ILE A 232 -6.03 -7.82 -4.79
N GLY A 233 -5.81 -8.98 -5.43
CA GLY A 233 -6.48 -10.25 -5.12
C GLY A 233 -5.65 -11.21 -4.26
N ARG A 234 -4.39 -10.89 -3.96
CA ARG A 234 -3.47 -11.77 -3.24
C ARG A 234 -2.93 -11.13 -1.97
N PRO A 235 -2.57 -11.93 -0.95
CA PRO A 235 -2.04 -11.40 0.30
C PRO A 235 -0.71 -10.68 0.12
N VAL A 236 -0.48 -9.69 0.97
CA VAL A 236 0.80 -8.99 1.13
C VAL A 236 1.61 -9.66 2.24
N TYR A 237 2.82 -10.12 1.93
CA TYR A 237 3.72 -10.78 2.89
C TYR A 237 4.82 -9.83 3.36
N TRP A 238 4.44 -8.73 4.00
CA TRP A 238 5.37 -7.69 4.45
C TRP A 238 6.48 -8.20 5.36
N ILE A 239 6.11 -8.98 6.40
CA ILE A 239 7.10 -9.54 7.34
C ILE A 239 8.20 -10.32 6.61
N ARG A 240 7.84 -11.12 5.58
CA ARG A 240 8.83 -11.90 4.83
C ARG A 240 9.82 -11.02 4.05
N CYS A 241 9.36 -9.89 3.51
CA CYS A 241 10.24 -8.92 2.87
C CYS A 241 11.24 -8.33 3.86
N VAL A 242 10.76 -7.88 5.01
CA VAL A 242 11.59 -7.29 6.05
C VAL A 242 12.62 -8.30 6.56
N GLU A 243 12.19 -9.52 6.94
CA GLU A 243 13.08 -10.58 7.41
C GLU A 243 14.15 -10.92 6.37
N LYS A 244 13.79 -10.98 5.08
CA LYS A 244 14.74 -11.22 4.00
C LYS A 244 15.78 -10.13 3.88
N LEU A 245 15.38 -8.85 3.94
CA LEU A 245 16.28 -7.72 3.86
C LEU A 245 17.24 -7.67 5.07
N LEU A 246 16.74 -7.91 6.26
CA LEU A 246 17.56 -8.03 7.46
C LEU A 246 18.59 -9.16 7.34
N GLN A 247 18.20 -10.34 6.84
CA GLN A 247 19.09 -11.46 6.59
C GLN A 247 20.16 -11.15 5.53
N GLU A 248 19.87 -10.27 4.58
CA GLU A 248 20.82 -9.79 3.57
C GLU A 248 21.73 -8.65 4.09
N GLY A 249 21.55 -8.23 5.34
CA GLY A 249 22.41 -7.23 5.99
C GLY A 249 21.96 -5.79 5.81
N PHE A 250 20.74 -5.54 5.31
CA PHE A 250 20.19 -4.20 5.30
C PHE A 250 19.84 -3.77 6.72
N THR A 251 20.36 -2.61 7.13
CA THR A 251 20.19 -2.07 8.49
C THR A 251 19.40 -0.79 8.55
N GLN A 252 19.28 -0.08 7.41
CA GLN A 252 18.57 1.20 7.32
C GLN A 252 17.36 1.10 6.40
N PHE A 253 16.22 1.54 6.91
CA PHE A 253 14.95 1.50 6.20
C PHE A 253 14.29 2.87 6.24
N ILE A 254 13.88 3.38 5.08
CA ILE A 254 13.20 4.67 4.99
C ILE A 254 11.80 4.45 4.39
N GLU A 255 10.78 4.72 5.19
CA GLU A 255 9.39 4.76 4.72
C GLU A 255 9.18 6.04 3.91
N VAL A 256 8.86 5.86 2.62
CA VAL A 256 8.67 6.97 1.68
C VAL A 256 7.19 7.28 1.55
N GLY A 257 6.77 8.40 2.12
CA GLY A 257 5.37 8.84 2.14
C GLY A 257 5.10 9.80 3.30
N HIS A 258 3.85 10.14 3.48
CA HIS A 258 3.43 11.07 4.54
C HIS A 258 3.08 10.36 5.87
N GLU A 259 3.01 9.03 5.85
CA GLU A 259 2.67 8.21 7.01
C GLU A 259 3.92 7.63 7.71
N THR A 260 3.69 6.97 8.81
CA THR A 260 4.73 6.29 9.62
C THR A 260 4.34 4.86 9.97
N THR A 261 3.47 4.27 9.15
CA THR A 261 2.89 2.95 9.42
C THR A 261 3.95 1.86 9.28
N LEU A 262 4.73 1.87 8.20
CA LEU A 262 5.77 0.87 7.97
C LEU A 262 6.94 1.05 8.93
N THR A 263 7.31 2.28 9.26
CA THR A 263 8.31 2.60 10.28
C THR A 263 7.93 2.02 11.64
N LYS A 264 6.65 2.11 12.02
CA LYS A 264 6.15 1.47 13.25
C LYS A 264 6.17 -0.06 13.15
N LEU A 265 5.78 -0.63 12.01
CA LEU A 265 5.83 -2.08 11.79
C LEU A 265 7.26 -2.61 11.90
N MET A 266 8.25 -1.90 11.36
CA MET A 266 9.66 -2.27 11.48
C MET A 266 10.09 -2.46 12.93
N ARG A 267 9.72 -1.53 13.82
CA ARG A 267 10.06 -1.61 15.26
C ARG A 267 9.44 -2.83 15.97
N TRP A 268 8.36 -3.38 15.44
CA TRP A 268 7.76 -4.62 15.95
C TRP A 268 8.39 -5.89 15.38
N ILE A 269 9.01 -5.80 14.19
CA ILE A 269 9.69 -6.91 13.55
C ILE A 269 11.14 -7.01 14.05
N ASP A 270 11.84 -5.88 14.05
CA ASP A 270 13.22 -5.77 14.55
C ASP A 270 13.45 -4.39 15.18
N HIS A 271 13.73 -4.38 16.47
CA HIS A 271 13.95 -3.15 17.24
C HIS A 271 15.38 -2.57 17.09
N GLU A 272 16.32 -3.34 16.52
CA GLU A 272 17.68 -2.90 16.25
C GLU A 272 17.82 -2.26 14.86
N ALA A 273 16.87 -2.52 13.94
CA ALA A 273 16.89 -1.92 12.63
C ALA A 273 16.57 -0.41 12.69
N GLU A 274 17.38 0.37 11.99
CA GLU A 274 17.17 1.82 11.88
C GLU A 274 16.03 2.10 10.87
N ALA A 275 14.86 2.46 11.39
CA ALA A 275 13.69 2.77 10.58
C ALA A 275 13.27 4.23 10.74
N PHE A 276 13.25 4.95 9.63
CA PHE A 276 12.90 6.38 9.53
C PHE A 276 11.70 6.58 8.62
N SER A 277 10.95 7.63 8.85
CA SER A 277 10.01 8.14 7.84
C SER A 277 10.66 9.25 7.03
N SER A 278 10.28 9.41 5.78
CA SER A 278 10.79 10.46 4.88
C SER A 278 10.45 11.89 5.33
N GLY A 279 9.59 12.05 6.33
CA GLY A 279 9.31 13.32 7.01
C GLY A 279 10.19 13.57 8.24
N ASP A 280 11.06 12.63 8.60
CA ASP A 280 11.92 12.76 9.76
C ASP A 280 13.07 13.75 9.50
N ARG A 281 13.18 14.79 10.34
CA ARG A 281 14.23 15.79 10.24
C ARG A 281 15.64 15.24 10.49
N SER A 282 15.76 14.06 11.07
CA SER A 282 17.07 13.42 11.27
C SER A 282 17.73 13.05 9.94
N LEU A 283 16.95 12.74 8.89
CA LEU A 283 17.45 12.42 7.56
C LEU A 283 18.11 13.63 6.85
N GLU A 284 17.79 14.87 7.25
CA GLU A 284 18.41 16.08 6.70
C GLU A 284 19.84 16.31 7.22
N ARG A 285 20.25 15.56 8.27
CA ARG A 285 21.53 15.73 8.98
C ARG A 285 22.49 14.55 8.82
N MET A 286 22.04 13.48 8.18
CA MET A 286 22.84 12.29 7.87
C MET A 286 23.44 12.38 6.46
#